data_3f35239e82adda9696c891a988d51f2e
#
_entry.id   3f35239e82adda9696c891a988d51f2e
#
_cell.length_a   1.000
_cell.length_b   1.000
_cell.length_c   1.000
_cell.angle_alpha   90.00
_cell.angle_beta   90.00
_cell.angle_gamma   90.00
#
_symmetry.space_group_name_H-M   'P 1'
#
loop_
_entity.id
_entity.type
_entity.pdbx_description
1 polymer ?
#
loop_
_entity_poly.entity_id
_entity_poly.type
_entity_poly.pdbx_seq_one_letter_code
_entity_poly.pdbx_strand_id
1 'polypeptide(L)'
;MNKDRIIVSGILCFLAAGAFFMVNVELPPWSHYLSGLNVILFALPAFWATRRWLGRRDAAVLWAMLGVYALLIETSAIYTGFPYGHFGYSELLGFKIFGVTPWTVFLAWTPLILGAYAVARALIGNIPGRIIVTAMIATAIDLVLDPGAVKLGFWQYEGQGGFYAVPLSNFGGWLITGSIAAVMLEIFLHYRKPLLPTPVQLTSSALLTVFFWTAIAVFDAMFWPAVIGTLILGLAMVFWQRHHYRFDEMLVYVDESGNPLATEAKSLVHHADTKLHLAFSIFLFNSKGELLLQQRAASKKTWPGVWSNSCCGHVMLHELTIDAARRRLKYELGMTGIEMFEILPDFRYRAEKDGIVENEICPVFVGFSDTKPIPNPDEVGATKYMAWSEFLIVARDPSGGISPWAREEAELLEADPDFRQKYVSHTRS
;
A
#
# COMPACT_ATOMS: atom_id res chain seq x y z
N MET A 1 14.04 -16.52 -8.66
CA MET A 1 12.59 -16.23 -8.53
C MET A 1 12.44 -15.07 -7.59
N ASN A 2 11.71 -14.01 -7.97
CA ASN A 2 11.58 -12.79 -7.16
C ASN A 2 10.92 -13.15 -5.81
N LYS A 3 11.45 -12.63 -4.70
CA LYS A 3 11.00 -12.92 -3.31
C LYS A 3 9.48 -12.72 -3.15
N ASP A 4 8.94 -11.69 -3.79
CA ASP A 4 7.50 -11.39 -3.75
C ASP A 4 6.65 -12.49 -4.42
N ARG A 5 7.13 -13.06 -5.53
CA ARG A 5 6.45 -14.18 -6.20
C ARG A 5 6.41 -15.43 -5.34
N ILE A 6 7.47 -15.70 -4.57
CA ILE A 6 7.50 -16.84 -3.64
C ILE A 6 6.45 -16.65 -2.55
N ILE A 7 6.37 -15.46 -1.97
CA ILE A 7 5.41 -15.13 -0.91
C ILE A 7 3.97 -15.28 -1.43
N VAL A 8 3.67 -14.66 -2.57
CA VAL A 8 2.32 -14.74 -3.18
C VAL A 8 1.94 -16.20 -3.49
N SER A 9 2.85 -16.97 -4.11
CA SER A 9 2.60 -18.39 -4.40
C SER A 9 2.36 -19.18 -3.11
N GLY A 10 3.11 -18.92 -2.04
CA GLY A 10 2.92 -19.56 -0.75
C GLY A 10 1.54 -19.25 -0.14
N ILE A 11 1.09 -18.00 -0.22
CA ILE A 11 -0.25 -17.59 0.24
C ILE A 11 -1.33 -18.33 -0.56
N LEU A 12 -1.23 -18.35 -1.89
CA LEU A 12 -2.23 -19.01 -2.73
C LEU A 12 -2.28 -20.52 -2.49
N CYS A 13 -1.12 -21.19 -2.32
CA CYS A 13 -1.06 -22.59 -1.96
C CYS A 13 -1.71 -22.85 -0.59
N PHE A 14 -1.46 -22.01 0.40
CA PHE A 14 -2.07 -22.10 1.72
C PHE A 14 -3.60 -21.96 1.66
N LEU A 15 -4.10 -20.98 0.89
CA LEU A 15 -5.54 -20.78 0.70
C LEU A 15 -6.21 -21.93 -0.03
N ALA A 16 -5.57 -22.48 -1.07
CA ALA A 16 -6.07 -23.64 -1.79
C ALA A 16 -6.12 -24.89 -0.90
N ALA A 17 -5.08 -25.12 -0.08
CA ALA A 17 -5.08 -26.19 0.90
C ALA A 17 -6.20 -26.01 1.95
N GLY A 18 -6.38 -24.80 2.48
CA GLY A 18 -7.48 -24.47 3.40
C GLY A 18 -8.85 -24.77 2.79
N ALA A 19 -9.08 -24.33 1.55
CA ALA A 19 -10.32 -24.64 0.82
C ALA A 19 -10.54 -26.16 0.63
N PHE A 20 -9.48 -26.90 0.28
CA PHE A 20 -9.56 -28.35 0.16
C PHE A 20 -9.99 -29.03 1.47
N PHE A 21 -9.36 -28.65 2.59
CA PHE A 21 -9.71 -29.23 3.89
C PHE A 21 -11.13 -28.86 4.33
N MET A 22 -11.59 -27.63 4.08
CA MET A 22 -12.94 -27.22 4.42
C MET A 22 -14.04 -27.98 3.68
N VAL A 23 -13.76 -28.44 2.46
CA VAL A 23 -14.73 -29.20 1.64
C VAL A 23 -14.65 -30.70 1.93
N ASN A 24 -13.48 -31.25 2.16
CA ASN A 24 -13.27 -32.71 2.12
C ASN A 24 -13.01 -33.34 3.49
N VAL A 25 -12.86 -32.55 4.56
CA VAL A 25 -12.52 -33.03 5.90
C VAL A 25 -13.43 -32.45 6.95
N GLU A 26 -13.97 -33.29 7.83
CA GLU A 26 -14.66 -32.78 9.02
C GLU A 26 -13.65 -32.03 9.93
N LEU A 27 -13.85 -30.73 10.04
CA LEU A 27 -12.96 -29.91 10.82
C LEU A 27 -13.35 -29.98 12.32
N PRO A 28 -12.34 -29.94 13.22
CA PRO A 28 -12.61 -29.94 14.65
C PRO A 28 -13.40 -28.71 15.09
N PRO A 29 -14.21 -28.79 16.15
CA PRO A 29 -15.12 -27.71 16.60
C PRO A 29 -14.43 -26.35 16.80
N TRP A 30 -13.17 -26.32 17.19
CA TRP A 30 -12.41 -25.08 17.42
C TRP A 30 -12.03 -24.37 16.10
N SER A 31 -12.15 -25.04 14.94
CA SER A 31 -11.75 -24.47 13.64
C SER A 31 -12.54 -23.21 13.27
N HIS A 32 -13.73 -23.01 13.82
CA HIS A 32 -14.52 -21.80 13.58
C HIS A 32 -13.81 -20.49 14.00
N TYR A 33 -12.90 -20.54 14.99
CA TYR A 33 -12.07 -19.37 15.34
C TYR A 33 -11.14 -18.94 14.19
N LEU A 34 -10.71 -19.91 13.34
CA LEU A 34 -9.90 -19.61 12.17
C LEU A 34 -10.68 -18.82 11.09
N SER A 35 -11.99 -18.95 11.03
CA SER A 35 -12.82 -18.21 10.09
C SER A 35 -12.73 -16.69 10.34
N GLY A 36 -12.83 -16.26 11.60
CA GLY A 36 -12.65 -14.86 11.99
C GLY A 36 -11.24 -14.34 11.68
N LEU A 37 -10.21 -15.15 11.96
CA LEU A 37 -8.81 -14.81 11.64
C LEU A 37 -8.59 -14.67 10.14
N ASN A 38 -9.14 -15.57 9.33
CA ASN A 38 -9.05 -15.49 7.87
C ASN A 38 -9.68 -14.21 7.31
N VAL A 39 -10.84 -13.78 7.85
CA VAL A 39 -11.47 -12.53 7.46
C VAL A 39 -10.56 -11.34 7.74
N ILE A 40 -9.92 -11.29 8.92
CA ILE A 40 -8.93 -10.26 9.25
C ILE A 40 -7.79 -10.26 8.24
N LEU A 41 -7.18 -11.44 7.99
CA LEU A 41 -6.05 -11.59 7.08
C LEU A 41 -6.42 -11.16 5.65
N PHE A 42 -7.62 -11.49 5.18
CA PHE A 42 -8.11 -11.07 3.86
C PHE A 42 -8.33 -9.56 3.78
N ALA A 43 -8.73 -8.91 4.86
CA ALA A 43 -8.95 -7.47 4.89
C ALA A 43 -7.64 -6.65 4.87
N LEU A 44 -6.53 -7.19 5.41
CA LEU A 44 -5.28 -6.45 5.61
C LEU A 44 -4.70 -5.81 4.32
N PRO A 45 -4.62 -6.49 3.15
CA PRO A 45 -4.05 -5.87 1.95
C PRO A 45 -4.80 -4.62 1.50
N ALA A 46 -6.14 -4.66 1.47
CA ALA A 46 -6.95 -3.50 1.11
C ALA A 46 -6.88 -2.39 2.17
N PHE A 47 -6.84 -2.75 3.46
CA PHE A 47 -6.66 -1.78 4.54
C PHE A 47 -5.31 -1.05 4.42
N TRP A 48 -4.23 -1.80 4.17
CA TRP A 48 -2.91 -1.23 3.95
C TRP A 48 -2.85 -0.32 2.73
N ALA A 49 -3.46 -0.75 1.60
CA ALA A 49 -3.55 0.06 0.38
C ALA A 49 -4.36 1.35 0.63
N THR A 50 -5.49 1.26 1.35
CA THR A 50 -6.32 2.42 1.71
C THR A 50 -5.52 3.41 2.58
N ARG A 51 -4.77 2.90 3.56
CA ARG A 51 -3.93 3.74 4.43
C ARG A 51 -2.84 4.48 3.65
N ARG A 52 -2.23 3.83 2.68
CA ARG A 52 -1.21 4.46 1.82
C ARG A 52 -1.81 5.48 0.87
N TRP A 53 -3.03 5.24 0.41
CA TRP A 53 -3.74 6.12 -0.49
C TRP A 53 -4.29 7.38 0.19
N LEU A 54 -4.94 7.24 1.35
CA LEU A 54 -5.70 8.31 2.01
C LEU A 54 -5.04 8.84 3.30
N GLY A 55 -3.96 8.21 3.77
CA GLY A 55 -3.42 8.45 5.10
C GLY A 55 -4.19 7.71 6.21
N ARG A 56 -3.66 7.76 7.44
CA ARG A 56 -4.19 6.96 8.58
C ARG A 56 -5.62 7.34 8.96
N ARG A 57 -5.89 8.65 9.07
CA ARG A 57 -7.19 9.19 9.55
C ARG A 57 -8.31 8.88 8.56
N ASP A 58 -8.12 9.24 7.31
CA ASP A 58 -9.16 9.10 6.29
C ASP A 58 -9.40 7.64 5.90
N ALA A 59 -8.37 6.81 5.94
CA ALA A 59 -8.52 5.37 5.81
C ALA A 59 -9.39 4.78 6.93
N ALA A 60 -9.13 5.14 8.19
CA ALA A 60 -9.92 4.68 9.33
C ALA A 60 -11.40 5.14 9.22
N VAL A 61 -11.63 6.40 8.84
CA VAL A 61 -12.99 6.93 8.64
C VAL A 61 -13.72 6.18 7.52
N LEU A 62 -13.05 5.95 6.37
CA LEU A 62 -13.64 5.22 5.25
C LEU A 62 -14.01 3.78 5.62
N TRP A 63 -13.10 3.06 6.29
CA TRP A 63 -13.35 1.70 6.74
C TRP A 63 -14.47 1.63 7.78
N ALA A 64 -14.51 2.57 8.74
CA ALA A 64 -15.59 2.66 9.71
C ALA A 64 -16.94 2.94 9.02
N MET A 65 -16.98 3.87 8.07
CA MET A 65 -18.20 4.22 7.32
C MET A 65 -18.76 3.02 6.54
N LEU A 66 -17.93 2.33 5.77
CA LEU A 66 -18.37 1.17 4.97
C LEU A 66 -18.68 -0.04 5.85
N GLY A 67 -17.87 -0.30 6.87
CA GLY A 67 -18.09 -1.42 7.78
C GLY A 67 -19.34 -1.26 8.65
N VAL A 68 -19.62 -0.05 9.15
CA VAL A 68 -20.88 0.24 9.87
C VAL A 68 -22.07 0.12 8.91
N TYR A 69 -21.95 0.64 7.70
CA TYR A 69 -22.99 0.46 6.68
C TYR A 69 -23.28 -1.04 6.42
N ALA A 70 -22.23 -1.85 6.25
CA ALA A 70 -22.39 -3.30 6.05
C ALA A 70 -23.11 -3.97 7.23
N LEU A 71 -22.72 -3.67 8.47
CA LEU A 71 -23.40 -4.21 9.65
C LEU A 71 -24.86 -3.81 9.71
N LEU A 72 -25.19 -2.56 9.40
CA LEU A 72 -26.58 -2.06 9.46
C LEU A 72 -27.46 -2.70 8.38
N ILE A 73 -26.96 -2.80 7.14
CA ILE A 73 -27.77 -3.36 6.04
C ILE A 73 -27.96 -4.87 6.19
N GLU A 74 -26.94 -5.61 6.64
CA GLU A 74 -27.03 -7.05 6.91
C GLU A 74 -27.97 -7.32 8.08
N THR A 75 -27.84 -6.56 9.18
CA THR A 75 -28.76 -6.68 10.32
C THR A 75 -30.20 -6.38 9.91
N SER A 76 -30.42 -5.32 9.11
CA SER A 76 -31.74 -4.99 8.57
C SER A 76 -32.30 -6.12 7.71
N ALA A 77 -31.46 -6.71 6.84
CA ALA A 77 -31.88 -7.78 5.96
C ALA A 77 -32.26 -9.06 6.71
N ILE A 78 -31.58 -9.40 7.79
CA ILE A 78 -31.92 -10.55 8.65
C ILE A 78 -33.32 -10.36 9.24
N TYR A 79 -33.69 -9.16 9.72
CA TYR A 79 -35.01 -8.91 10.33
C TYR A 79 -36.11 -8.70 9.32
N THR A 80 -35.85 -8.11 8.16
CA THR A 80 -36.88 -7.66 7.21
C THR A 80 -36.96 -8.48 5.94
N GLY A 81 -35.91 -9.27 5.64
CA GLY A 81 -35.70 -9.92 4.36
C GLY A 81 -35.24 -8.98 3.24
N PHE A 82 -35.30 -7.65 3.42
CA PHE A 82 -34.88 -6.70 2.40
C PHE A 82 -33.42 -6.20 2.66
N PRO A 83 -32.54 -6.19 1.65
CA PRO A 83 -32.79 -6.45 0.22
C PRO A 83 -32.41 -7.89 -0.23
N TYR A 84 -31.86 -8.75 0.64
CA TYR A 84 -31.21 -10.00 0.24
C TYR A 84 -32.14 -11.23 0.24
N GLY A 85 -33.30 -11.16 0.88
CA GLY A 85 -34.14 -12.26 1.31
C GLY A 85 -33.89 -12.56 2.80
N HIS A 86 -34.78 -13.37 3.40
CA HIS A 86 -34.58 -13.83 4.78
C HIS A 86 -33.44 -14.85 4.85
N PHE A 87 -32.52 -14.61 5.74
CA PHE A 87 -31.38 -15.50 5.99
C PHE A 87 -30.88 -15.37 7.43
N GLY A 88 -30.05 -16.31 7.85
CA GLY A 88 -29.43 -16.27 9.17
C GLY A 88 -28.02 -16.82 9.15
N TYR A 89 -27.15 -16.20 9.93
CA TYR A 89 -25.77 -16.65 10.13
C TYR A 89 -25.68 -17.76 11.16
N SER A 90 -24.83 -18.76 10.91
CA SER A 90 -24.46 -19.77 11.89
C SER A 90 -23.45 -19.22 12.92
N GLU A 91 -23.04 -20.06 13.87
CA GLU A 91 -22.02 -19.73 14.87
C GLU A 91 -20.57 -19.82 14.31
N LEU A 92 -20.39 -20.28 13.09
CA LEU A 92 -19.08 -20.49 12.45
C LEU A 92 -18.29 -19.20 12.18
N LEU A 93 -18.95 -18.03 12.22
CA LEU A 93 -18.34 -16.72 12.02
C LEU A 93 -18.04 -15.97 13.33
N GLY A 94 -18.28 -16.63 14.48
CA GLY A 94 -17.96 -16.11 15.80
C GLY A 94 -19.02 -15.19 16.37
N PHE A 95 -18.62 -14.25 17.22
CA PHE A 95 -19.53 -13.36 17.97
C PHE A 95 -20.45 -12.55 17.03
N LYS A 96 -21.74 -12.51 17.38
CA LYS A 96 -22.77 -11.77 16.64
C LYS A 96 -23.14 -10.48 17.36
N ILE A 97 -23.00 -9.37 16.64
CA ILE A 97 -23.50 -8.05 17.06
C ILE A 97 -25.03 -8.10 17.04
N PHE A 98 -25.66 -7.55 18.08
CA PHE A 98 -27.12 -7.65 18.29
C PHE A 98 -27.69 -9.08 18.27
N GLY A 99 -26.83 -10.09 18.50
CA GLY A 99 -27.20 -11.50 18.47
C GLY A 99 -27.47 -12.10 17.09
N VAL A 100 -27.31 -11.35 16.01
CA VAL A 100 -27.70 -11.80 14.64
C VAL A 100 -26.58 -11.66 13.60
N THR A 101 -25.85 -10.55 13.57
CA THR A 101 -24.85 -10.27 12.52
C THR A 101 -23.44 -10.48 13.05
N PRO A 102 -22.60 -11.35 12.43
CA PRO A 102 -21.22 -11.54 12.84
C PRO A 102 -20.41 -10.24 12.74
N TRP A 103 -19.59 -9.96 13.74
CA TRP A 103 -18.70 -8.79 13.74
C TRP A 103 -17.75 -8.76 12.54
N THR A 104 -17.44 -9.92 11.99
CA THR A 104 -16.57 -10.10 10.83
C THR A 104 -17.13 -9.49 9.55
N VAL A 105 -18.43 -9.28 9.45
CA VAL A 105 -19.11 -8.61 8.32
C VAL A 105 -18.50 -7.22 8.07
N PHE A 106 -18.17 -6.49 9.13
CA PHE A 106 -17.49 -5.20 9.06
C PHE A 106 -16.21 -5.26 8.20
N LEU A 107 -15.42 -6.31 8.35
CA LEU A 107 -14.15 -6.50 7.66
C LEU A 107 -14.27 -7.26 6.34
N ALA A 108 -15.25 -8.16 6.22
CA ALA A 108 -15.43 -8.98 5.03
C ALA A 108 -15.99 -8.17 3.85
N TRP A 109 -17.00 -7.36 4.09
CA TRP A 109 -17.75 -6.64 3.07
C TRP A 109 -16.99 -5.45 2.47
N THR A 110 -16.32 -4.66 3.32
CA THR A 110 -15.60 -3.44 2.94
C THR A 110 -14.55 -3.65 1.84
N PRO A 111 -13.66 -4.66 1.91
CA PRO A 111 -12.65 -4.88 0.87
C PRO A 111 -13.23 -5.26 -0.49
N LEU A 112 -14.38 -5.94 -0.52
CA LEU A 112 -15.02 -6.34 -1.77
C LEU A 112 -15.50 -5.10 -2.53
N ILE A 113 -16.13 -4.17 -1.83
CA ILE A 113 -16.59 -2.90 -2.41
C ILE A 113 -15.42 -2.02 -2.81
N LEU A 114 -14.38 -1.90 -1.98
CA LEU A 114 -13.19 -1.11 -2.32
C LEU A 114 -12.48 -1.66 -3.55
N GLY A 115 -12.38 -2.98 -3.67
CA GLY A 115 -11.80 -3.64 -4.84
C GLY A 115 -12.63 -3.42 -6.10
N ALA A 116 -13.94 -3.62 -6.02
CA ALA A 116 -14.88 -3.37 -7.12
C ALA A 116 -14.84 -1.90 -7.59
N TYR A 117 -14.85 -0.97 -6.64
CA TYR A 117 -14.76 0.46 -6.90
C TYR A 117 -13.43 0.87 -7.56
N ALA A 118 -12.31 0.29 -7.14
CA ALA A 118 -11.01 0.58 -7.75
C ALA A 118 -10.98 0.20 -9.23
N VAL A 119 -11.56 -0.95 -9.59
CA VAL A 119 -11.72 -1.36 -10.99
C VAL A 119 -12.63 -0.39 -11.75
N ALA A 120 -13.81 -0.10 -11.20
CA ALA A 120 -14.76 0.81 -11.82
C ALA A 120 -14.17 2.20 -12.07
N ARG A 121 -13.42 2.73 -11.10
CA ARG A 121 -12.80 4.06 -11.21
C ARG A 121 -11.66 4.11 -12.24
N ALA A 122 -10.94 3.02 -12.44
CA ALA A 122 -9.89 2.95 -13.45
C ALA A 122 -10.44 2.83 -14.88
N LEU A 123 -11.63 2.21 -15.05
CA LEU A 123 -12.19 1.92 -16.37
C LEU A 123 -13.24 2.94 -16.82
N ILE A 124 -13.93 3.60 -15.87
CA ILE A 124 -15.12 4.43 -16.14
C ILE A 124 -14.88 5.88 -15.73
N GLY A 125 -15.03 6.79 -16.70
CA GLY A 125 -14.78 8.23 -16.47
C GLY A 125 -15.90 8.98 -15.74
N ASN A 126 -17.17 8.51 -15.83
CA ASN A 126 -18.32 9.20 -15.25
C ASN A 126 -18.84 8.54 -13.97
N ILE A 127 -19.41 9.33 -13.07
CA ILE A 127 -19.90 8.87 -11.76
C ILE A 127 -20.98 7.81 -11.86
N PRO A 128 -22.06 8.00 -12.66
CA PRO A 128 -23.12 6.97 -12.75
C PRO A 128 -22.59 5.63 -13.23
N GLY A 129 -21.73 5.60 -14.24
CA GLY A 129 -21.11 4.38 -14.73
C GLY A 129 -20.25 3.69 -13.67
N ARG A 130 -19.47 4.45 -12.87
CA ARG A 130 -18.68 3.90 -11.76
C ARG A 130 -19.55 3.25 -10.70
N ILE A 131 -20.68 3.86 -10.34
CA ILE A 131 -21.63 3.30 -9.38
C ILE A 131 -22.18 1.96 -9.89
N ILE A 132 -22.66 1.93 -11.13
CA ILE A 132 -23.22 0.72 -11.75
C ILE A 132 -22.17 -0.40 -11.83
N VAL A 133 -20.98 -0.09 -12.36
CA VAL A 133 -19.91 -1.08 -12.53
C VAL A 133 -19.40 -1.61 -11.18
N THR A 134 -19.31 -0.75 -10.16
CA THR A 134 -18.96 -1.20 -8.79
C THR A 134 -19.97 -2.22 -8.27
N ALA A 135 -21.27 -1.92 -8.38
CA ALA A 135 -22.32 -2.82 -7.94
C ALA A 135 -22.31 -4.15 -8.72
N MET A 136 -22.13 -4.09 -10.05
CA MET A 136 -22.03 -5.29 -10.90
C MET A 136 -20.84 -6.18 -10.52
N ILE A 137 -19.65 -5.59 -10.28
CA ILE A 137 -18.46 -6.35 -9.89
C ILE A 137 -18.67 -6.95 -8.49
N ALA A 138 -19.21 -6.21 -7.53
CA ALA A 138 -19.49 -6.71 -6.20
C ALA A 138 -20.47 -7.90 -6.26
N THR A 139 -21.54 -7.79 -7.04
CA THR A 139 -22.50 -8.90 -7.28
C THR A 139 -21.82 -10.10 -7.98
N ALA A 140 -20.93 -9.86 -8.93
CA ALA A 140 -20.19 -10.94 -9.58
C ALA A 140 -19.26 -11.70 -8.60
N ILE A 141 -18.66 -11.00 -7.64
CA ILE A 141 -17.88 -11.62 -6.56
C ILE A 141 -18.80 -12.46 -5.67
N ASP A 142 -20.00 -11.96 -5.35
CA ASP A 142 -20.96 -12.63 -4.51
C ASP A 142 -21.52 -13.92 -5.17
N LEU A 143 -21.69 -13.93 -6.50
CA LEU A 143 -22.03 -15.16 -7.26
C LEU A 143 -20.99 -16.30 -7.07
N VAL A 144 -19.78 -15.99 -6.67
CA VAL A 144 -18.74 -16.97 -6.38
C VAL A 144 -18.71 -17.33 -4.89
N LEU A 145 -18.90 -16.32 -4.03
CA LEU A 145 -18.76 -16.45 -2.58
C LEU A 145 -19.98 -17.14 -1.94
N ASP A 146 -21.16 -16.62 -2.19
CA ASP A 146 -22.40 -17.04 -1.51
C ASP A 146 -22.72 -18.55 -1.66
N PRO A 147 -22.66 -19.14 -2.87
CA PRO A 147 -22.86 -20.58 -3.02
C PRO A 147 -21.98 -21.44 -2.13
N GLY A 148 -20.69 -21.09 -2.05
CA GLY A 148 -19.73 -21.81 -1.22
C GLY A 148 -20.01 -21.64 0.28
N ALA A 149 -20.36 -20.43 0.69
CA ALA A 149 -20.66 -20.12 2.08
C ALA A 149 -21.94 -20.80 2.58
N VAL A 150 -22.98 -20.81 1.76
CA VAL A 150 -24.24 -21.55 2.04
C VAL A 150 -23.96 -23.05 2.13
N LYS A 151 -23.21 -23.61 1.19
CA LYS A 151 -22.84 -25.02 1.18
C LYS A 151 -22.05 -25.45 2.42
N LEU A 152 -21.13 -24.60 2.88
CA LEU A 152 -20.33 -24.82 4.09
C LEU A 152 -21.08 -24.45 5.38
N GLY A 153 -22.32 -23.97 5.29
CA GLY A 153 -23.15 -23.68 6.44
C GLY A 153 -22.77 -22.42 7.21
N PHE A 154 -22.09 -21.45 6.61
CA PHE A 154 -21.81 -20.16 7.25
C PHE A 154 -23.06 -19.32 7.45
N TRP A 155 -23.99 -19.38 6.48
CA TRP A 155 -25.35 -18.83 6.57
C TRP A 155 -26.31 -19.65 5.71
N GLN A 156 -27.59 -19.46 5.95
CA GLN A 156 -28.64 -20.17 5.23
C GLN A 156 -29.79 -19.20 4.92
N TYR A 157 -30.33 -19.31 3.73
CA TYR A 157 -31.53 -18.58 3.29
C TYR A 157 -32.79 -19.37 3.61
N GLU A 158 -33.90 -18.67 3.89
CA GLU A 158 -35.20 -19.29 3.98
C GLU A 158 -35.72 -19.64 2.58
N GLY A 159 -36.19 -20.88 2.42
CA GLY A 159 -36.70 -21.39 1.15
C GLY A 159 -35.67 -21.97 0.21
N GLN A 160 -36.10 -22.36 -0.99
CA GLN A 160 -35.22 -22.93 -2.02
C GLN A 160 -34.71 -21.82 -2.95
N GLY A 161 -33.44 -21.48 -2.83
CA GLY A 161 -32.76 -20.55 -3.74
C GLY A 161 -32.52 -21.17 -5.13
N GLY A 162 -32.69 -20.36 -6.18
CA GLY A 162 -32.49 -20.82 -7.57
C GLY A 162 -31.08 -21.01 -8.02
N PHE A 163 -30.07 -20.48 -7.29
CA PHE A 163 -28.66 -20.57 -7.65
C PHE A 163 -27.85 -21.13 -6.47
N TYR A 164 -27.63 -22.44 -6.45
CA TYR A 164 -26.90 -23.15 -5.37
C TYR A 164 -27.46 -22.81 -3.97
N ALA A 165 -28.79 -22.87 -3.83
CA ALA A 165 -29.53 -22.50 -2.62
C ALA A 165 -29.50 -21.02 -2.23
N VAL A 166 -28.95 -20.13 -3.08
CA VAL A 166 -28.98 -18.68 -2.93
C VAL A 166 -30.15 -18.11 -3.72
N PRO A 167 -31.00 -17.25 -3.11
CA PRO A 167 -32.14 -16.64 -3.83
C PRO A 167 -31.68 -15.52 -4.77
N LEU A 168 -32.38 -15.32 -5.87
CA LEU A 168 -32.08 -14.23 -6.81
C LEU A 168 -32.21 -12.84 -6.18
N SER A 169 -33.05 -12.70 -5.15
CA SER A 169 -33.17 -11.46 -4.37
C SER A 169 -31.84 -11.06 -3.72
N ASN A 170 -30.98 -12.02 -3.32
CA ASN A 170 -29.68 -11.71 -2.79
C ASN A 170 -28.81 -10.94 -3.79
N PHE A 171 -28.73 -11.40 -5.03
CA PHE A 171 -27.95 -10.72 -6.07
C PHE A 171 -28.56 -9.35 -6.45
N GLY A 172 -29.88 -9.24 -6.45
CA GLY A 172 -30.58 -7.94 -6.55
C GLY A 172 -30.21 -7.00 -5.39
N GLY A 173 -30.16 -7.55 -4.19
CA GLY A 173 -29.72 -6.84 -2.99
C GLY A 173 -28.29 -6.31 -3.10
N TRP A 174 -27.36 -7.12 -3.61
CA TRP A 174 -25.98 -6.68 -3.84
C TRP A 174 -25.87 -5.56 -4.87
N LEU A 175 -26.71 -5.55 -5.92
CA LEU A 175 -26.76 -4.43 -6.86
C LEU A 175 -27.22 -3.13 -6.16
N ILE A 176 -28.23 -3.21 -5.30
CA ILE A 176 -28.74 -2.04 -4.56
C ILE A 176 -27.69 -1.56 -3.55
N THR A 177 -27.22 -2.43 -2.68
CA THR A 177 -26.33 -2.08 -1.57
C THR A 177 -24.94 -1.69 -2.04
N GLY A 178 -24.44 -2.36 -3.09
CA GLY A 178 -23.19 -1.99 -3.76
C GLY A 178 -23.28 -0.62 -4.45
N SER A 179 -24.45 -0.27 -5.04
CA SER A 179 -24.68 1.05 -5.60
C SER A 179 -24.66 2.14 -4.51
N ILE A 180 -25.32 1.91 -3.38
CA ILE A 180 -25.33 2.84 -2.25
C ILE A 180 -23.90 3.03 -1.71
N ALA A 181 -23.15 1.96 -1.53
CA ALA A 181 -21.76 2.04 -1.09
C ALA A 181 -20.86 2.78 -2.08
N ALA A 182 -21.08 2.59 -3.38
CA ALA A 182 -20.35 3.34 -4.42
C ALA A 182 -20.68 4.84 -4.37
N VAL A 183 -21.95 5.22 -4.12
CA VAL A 183 -22.33 6.62 -3.89
C VAL A 183 -21.64 7.19 -2.66
N MET A 184 -21.60 6.43 -1.55
CA MET A 184 -20.89 6.84 -0.33
C MET A 184 -19.41 7.08 -0.61
N LEU A 185 -18.76 6.22 -1.41
CA LEU A 185 -17.38 6.38 -1.85
C LEU A 185 -17.17 7.63 -2.71
N GLU A 186 -18.03 7.88 -3.69
CA GLU A 186 -17.93 9.08 -4.54
C GLU A 186 -18.07 10.36 -3.71
N ILE A 187 -19.03 10.39 -2.77
CA ILE A 187 -19.22 11.52 -1.86
C ILE A 187 -17.98 11.70 -0.97
N PHE A 188 -17.50 10.63 -0.34
CA PHE A 188 -16.32 10.67 0.52
C PHE A 188 -15.11 11.23 -0.23
N LEU A 189 -14.81 10.71 -1.42
CA LEU A 189 -13.66 11.12 -2.23
C LEU A 189 -13.82 12.52 -2.82
N HIS A 190 -15.05 12.97 -3.09
CA HIS A 190 -15.32 14.35 -3.50
C HIS A 190 -14.88 15.36 -2.43
N TYR A 191 -15.14 15.06 -1.15
CA TYR A 191 -14.74 15.93 -0.04
C TYR A 191 -13.27 15.78 0.35
N ARG A 192 -12.70 14.57 0.25
CA ARG A 192 -11.30 14.31 0.66
C ARG A 192 -10.25 14.64 -0.41
N LYS A 193 -10.63 14.60 -1.68
CA LYS A 193 -9.79 14.94 -2.85
C LYS A 193 -8.39 14.34 -2.75
N PRO A 194 -8.24 13.00 -2.70
CA PRO A 194 -6.94 12.38 -2.54
C PRO A 194 -6.00 12.77 -3.67
N LEU A 195 -4.75 13.11 -3.34
CA LEU A 195 -3.73 13.51 -4.30
C LEU A 195 -3.19 12.31 -5.11
N LEU A 196 -3.22 11.12 -4.54
CA LEU A 196 -2.85 9.89 -5.26
C LEU A 196 -4.03 9.35 -6.08
N PRO A 197 -3.78 8.79 -7.27
CA PRO A 197 -4.80 8.07 -8.01
C PRO A 197 -5.31 6.87 -7.21
N THR A 198 -6.53 6.42 -7.49
CA THR A 198 -7.10 5.25 -6.81
C THR A 198 -6.24 4.02 -7.12
N PRO A 199 -5.63 3.39 -6.09
CA PRO A 199 -4.69 2.31 -6.32
C PRO A 199 -5.39 1.00 -6.64
N VAL A 200 -4.92 0.30 -7.68
CA VAL A 200 -5.38 -1.05 -8.01
C VAL A 200 -5.13 -2.05 -6.88
N GLN A 201 -4.19 -1.77 -5.99
CA GLN A 201 -3.89 -2.56 -4.80
C GLN A 201 -5.09 -2.74 -3.86
N LEU A 202 -6.11 -1.89 -3.95
CA LEU A 202 -7.39 -2.09 -3.25
C LEU A 202 -8.11 -3.38 -3.67
N THR A 203 -7.85 -3.90 -4.88
CA THR A 203 -8.41 -5.16 -5.35
C THR A 203 -7.80 -6.39 -4.68
N SER A 204 -6.64 -6.27 -4.02
CA SER A 204 -5.88 -7.42 -3.49
C SER A 204 -6.71 -8.31 -2.57
N SER A 205 -7.45 -7.73 -1.64
CA SER A 205 -8.32 -8.45 -0.70
C SER A 205 -9.48 -9.15 -1.40
N ALA A 206 -10.16 -8.46 -2.32
CA ALA A 206 -11.22 -9.05 -3.13
C ALA A 206 -10.71 -10.22 -3.98
N LEU A 207 -9.50 -10.11 -4.54
CA LEU A 207 -8.89 -11.19 -5.32
C LEU A 207 -8.52 -12.41 -4.47
N LEU A 208 -8.02 -12.22 -3.25
CA LEU A 208 -7.80 -13.32 -2.31
C LEU A 208 -9.11 -14.02 -1.95
N THR A 209 -10.17 -13.24 -1.71
CA THR A 209 -11.51 -13.78 -1.45
C THR A 209 -12.04 -14.57 -2.65
N VAL A 210 -11.99 -14.00 -3.85
CA VAL A 210 -12.44 -14.70 -5.08
C VAL A 210 -11.62 -15.97 -5.30
N PHE A 211 -10.30 -15.93 -5.13
CA PHE A 211 -9.46 -17.10 -5.28
C PHE A 211 -9.87 -18.23 -4.31
N PHE A 212 -10.04 -17.90 -3.02
CA PHE A 212 -10.41 -18.85 -1.99
C PHE A 212 -11.78 -19.50 -2.27
N TRP A 213 -12.80 -18.70 -2.58
CA TRP A 213 -14.15 -19.22 -2.86
C TRP A 213 -14.23 -19.95 -4.21
N THR A 214 -13.42 -19.55 -5.20
CA THR A 214 -13.26 -20.31 -6.45
C THR A 214 -12.64 -21.69 -6.17
N ALA A 215 -11.64 -21.79 -5.31
CA ALA A 215 -11.06 -23.06 -4.93
C ALA A 215 -12.09 -23.96 -4.21
N ILE A 216 -12.90 -23.42 -3.30
CA ILE A 216 -14.02 -24.14 -2.68
C ILE A 216 -15.00 -24.62 -3.75
N ALA A 217 -15.39 -23.75 -4.70
CA ALA A 217 -16.30 -24.14 -5.77
C ALA A 217 -15.75 -25.25 -6.67
N VAL A 218 -14.44 -25.26 -6.92
CA VAL A 218 -13.77 -26.33 -7.67
C VAL A 218 -13.78 -27.64 -6.89
N PHE A 219 -13.42 -27.61 -5.61
CA PHE A 219 -13.36 -28.83 -4.78
C PHE A 219 -14.74 -29.44 -4.48
N ASP A 220 -15.78 -28.59 -4.38
CA ASP A 220 -17.18 -29.03 -4.20
C ASP A 220 -17.95 -29.21 -5.54
N ALA A 221 -17.23 -29.20 -6.68
CA ALA A 221 -17.78 -29.39 -8.03
C ALA A 221 -18.95 -28.41 -8.40
N MET A 222 -18.94 -27.19 -7.88
CA MET A 222 -19.90 -26.14 -8.21
C MET A 222 -19.49 -25.46 -9.53
N PHE A 223 -20.08 -25.89 -10.65
CA PHE A 223 -19.64 -25.49 -12.00
C PHE A 223 -19.66 -23.98 -12.24
N TRP A 224 -20.82 -23.31 -12.04
CA TRP A 224 -20.93 -21.88 -12.37
C TRP A 224 -20.09 -20.98 -11.45
N PRO A 225 -20.09 -21.12 -10.13
CA PRO A 225 -19.20 -20.36 -9.26
C PRO A 225 -17.70 -20.55 -9.62
N ALA A 226 -17.27 -21.76 -9.95
CA ALA A 226 -15.91 -22.05 -10.37
C ALA A 226 -15.54 -21.33 -11.69
N VAL A 227 -16.44 -21.38 -12.71
CA VAL A 227 -16.24 -20.69 -13.99
C VAL A 227 -16.20 -19.18 -13.82
N ILE A 228 -17.17 -18.59 -13.10
CA ILE A 228 -17.25 -17.14 -12.86
C ILE A 228 -15.99 -16.67 -12.12
N GLY A 229 -15.59 -17.37 -11.05
CA GLY A 229 -14.41 -17.02 -10.27
C GLY A 229 -13.12 -17.08 -11.08
N THR A 230 -12.95 -18.13 -11.90
CA THR A 230 -11.80 -18.26 -12.79
C THR A 230 -11.73 -17.12 -13.81
N LEU A 231 -12.87 -16.73 -14.38
CA LEU A 231 -12.95 -15.59 -15.31
C LEU A 231 -12.60 -14.27 -14.61
N ILE A 232 -13.13 -14.02 -13.40
CA ILE A 232 -12.80 -12.83 -12.62
C ILE A 232 -11.28 -12.77 -12.35
N LEU A 233 -10.66 -13.87 -11.92
CA LEU A 233 -9.22 -13.93 -11.64
C LEU A 233 -8.38 -13.69 -12.91
N GLY A 234 -8.77 -14.26 -14.05
CA GLY A 234 -8.11 -14.04 -15.33
C GLY A 234 -8.17 -12.58 -15.80
N LEU A 235 -9.35 -11.97 -15.74
CA LEU A 235 -9.55 -10.56 -16.09
C LEU A 235 -8.79 -9.63 -15.12
N ALA A 236 -8.80 -9.95 -13.84
CA ALA A 236 -8.09 -9.19 -12.82
C ALA A 236 -6.57 -9.22 -13.01
N MET A 237 -6.00 -10.33 -13.47
CA MET A 237 -4.57 -10.42 -13.77
C MET A 237 -4.18 -9.44 -14.88
N VAL A 238 -4.96 -9.38 -15.96
CA VAL A 238 -4.75 -8.43 -17.07
C VAL A 238 -4.93 -6.99 -16.61
N PHE A 239 -5.96 -6.74 -15.81
CA PHE A 239 -6.23 -5.43 -15.22
C PHE A 239 -5.07 -4.96 -14.33
N TRP A 240 -4.59 -5.82 -13.44
CA TRP A 240 -3.48 -5.52 -12.54
C TRP A 240 -2.21 -5.14 -13.30
N GLN A 241 -1.84 -5.89 -14.33
CA GLN A 241 -0.65 -5.61 -15.14
C GLN A 241 -0.68 -4.22 -15.79
N ARG A 242 -1.88 -3.72 -16.14
CA ARG A 242 -2.05 -2.43 -16.82
C ARG A 242 -2.16 -1.24 -15.89
N HIS A 243 -2.69 -1.43 -14.68
CA HIS A 243 -3.07 -0.33 -13.79
C HIS A 243 -2.27 -0.29 -12.48
N HIS A 244 -1.40 -1.29 -12.24
CA HIS A 244 -0.57 -1.32 -11.05
C HIS A 244 0.46 -0.19 -11.09
N TYR A 245 0.56 0.58 -9.99
CA TYR A 245 1.66 1.50 -9.75
C TYR A 245 2.28 1.24 -8.36
N ARG A 246 3.52 1.66 -8.19
CA ARG A 246 4.23 1.54 -6.92
C ARG A 246 4.14 2.86 -6.16
N PHE A 247 3.73 2.80 -4.90
CA PHE A 247 3.64 3.99 -4.04
C PHE A 247 5.00 4.66 -3.82
N ASP A 248 6.08 3.88 -3.75
CA ASP A 248 7.45 4.37 -3.58
C ASP A 248 8.07 4.96 -4.86
N GLU A 249 7.37 4.87 -5.96
CA GLU A 249 7.71 5.52 -7.23
C GLU A 249 6.88 6.78 -7.50
N MET A 250 6.06 7.21 -6.55
CA MET A 250 5.29 8.46 -6.63
C MET A 250 5.99 9.56 -5.83
N LEU A 251 6.35 10.66 -6.49
CA LEU A 251 6.86 11.87 -5.87
C LEU A 251 5.72 12.80 -5.44
N VAL A 252 5.99 13.61 -4.43
CA VAL A 252 5.04 14.58 -3.90
C VAL A 252 5.50 16.00 -4.25
N TYR A 253 4.78 16.66 -5.16
CA TYR A 253 4.94 18.08 -5.42
C TYR A 253 4.39 18.91 -4.27
N VAL A 254 5.09 19.98 -3.93
CA VAL A 254 4.75 20.85 -2.80
C VAL A 254 4.77 22.32 -3.17
N ASP A 255 4.11 23.11 -2.34
CA ASP A 255 4.28 24.58 -2.35
C ASP A 255 5.56 24.99 -1.58
N GLU A 256 5.83 26.30 -1.55
CA GLU A 256 6.97 26.88 -0.83
C GLU A 256 6.95 26.62 0.68
N SER A 257 5.82 26.26 1.24
CA SER A 257 5.66 25.90 2.66
C SER A 257 5.75 24.39 2.91
N GLY A 258 6.01 23.57 1.86
CA GLY A 258 6.08 22.12 1.97
C GLY A 258 4.71 21.42 2.00
N ASN A 259 3.60 22.12 1.73
CA ASN A 259 2.29 21.50 1.68
C ASN A 259 2.11 20.71 0.37
N PRO A 260 1.62 19.46 0.44
CA PRO A 260 1.40 18.64 -0.74
C PRO A 260 0.37 19.24 -1.71
N LEU A 261 0.74 19.37 -2.99
CA LEU A 261 -0.10 19.90 -4.07
C LEU A 261 -0.60 18.79 -5.01
N ALA A 262 0.28 17.88 -5.37
CA ALA A 262 0.01 16.81 -6.33
C ALA A 262 1.00 15.65 -6.14
N THR A 263 0.77 14.55 -6.85
CA THR A 263 1.73 13.44 -6.95
C THR A 263 1.93 13.06 -8.40
N GLU A 264 3.15 12.60 -8.74
CA GLU A 264 3.47 12.12 -10.08
C GLU A 264 4.46 10.96 -10.02
N ALA A 265 4.45 10.11 -11.06
CA ALA A 265 5.39 9.01 -11.14
C ALA A 265 6.84 9.53 -11.31
N LYS A 266 7.76 8.98 -10.51
CA LYS A 266 9.18 9.37 -10.49
C LYS A 266 9.84 9.39 -11.88
N SER A 267 9.42 8.48 -12.76
CA SER A 267 9.93 8.39 -14.13
C SER A 267 9.62 9.62 -15.00
N LEU A 268 8.59 10.39 -14.63
CA LEU A 268 8.10 11.56 -15.36
C LEU A 268 8.54 12.89 -14.75
N VAL A 269 8.95 12.92 -13.47
CA VAL A 269 9.19 14.15 -12.70
C VAL A 269 10.45 14.89 -13.13
N HIS A 270 11.57 14.17 -13.36
CA HIS A 270 12.88 14.78 -13.56
C HIS A 270 13.09 15.16 -15.04
N HIS A 271 12.96 16.45 -15.34
CA HIS A 271 13.15 17.09 -16.64
C HIS A 271 13.63 18.55 -16.45
N ALA A 272 13.73 19.33 -17.52
CA ALA A 272 14.25 20.71 -17.45
C ALA A 272 13.40 21.65 -16.57
N ASP A 273 12.12 21.32 -16.36
CA ASP A 273 11.15 22.14 -15.62
C ASP A 273 10.58 21.41 -14.39
N THR A 274 11.48 20.71 -13.67
CA THR A 274 11.13 19.94 -12.46
C THR A 274 10.57 20.84 -11.38
N LYS A 275 9.33 20.55 -10.94
CA LYS A 275 8.65 21.28 -9.88
C LYS A 275 9.24 20.92 -8.51
N LEU A 276 9.04 21.85 -7.54
CA LEU A 276 9.44 21.66 -6.16
C LEU A 276 8.76 20.39 -5.58
N HIS A 277 9.56 19.48 -4.99
CA HIS A 277 9.07 18.23 -4.43
C HIS A 277 9.82 17.82 -3.15
N LEU A 278 9.25 16.88 -2.40
CA LEU A 278 9.81 16.42 -1.13
C LEU A 278 10.90 15.38 -1.30
N ALA A 279 12.02 15.61 -0.63
CA ALA A 279 13.16 14.71 -0.57
C ALA A 279 13.75 14.67 0.86
N PHE A 280 14.89 14.01 1.02
CA PHE A 280 15.74 14.04 2.22
C PHE A 280 17.16 13.63 1.88
N SER A 281 18.09 14.05 2.72
CA SER A 281 19.50 13.65 2.71
C SER A 281 19.93 13.03 4.04
N ILE A 282 20.90 12.10 3.99
CA ILE A 282 21.49 11.45 5.17
C ILE A 282 23.00 11.53 5.09
N PHE A 283 23.63 11.96 6.19
CA PHE A 283 25.07 11.88 6.44
C PHE A 283 25.33 10.88 7.55
N LEU A 284 25.98 9.75 7.25
CA LEU A 284 26.32 8.72 8.23
C LEU A 284 27.82 8.74 8.53
N PHE A 285 28.15 8.83 9.80
CA PHE A 285 29.52 8.80 10.28
C PHE A 285 29.80 7.52 11.06
N ASN A 286 31.01 7.00 10.96
CA ASN A 286 31.47 5.96 11.85
C ASN A 286 32.06 6.55 13.15
N SER A 287 32.45 5.70 14.11
CA SER A 287 33.06 6.13 15.39
C SER A 287 34.39 6.88 15.22
N LYS A 288 35.04 6.74 14.08
CA LYS A 288 36.28 7.47 13.75
C LYS A 288 36.03 8.87 13.16
N GLY A 289 34.77 9.28 12.99
CA GLY A 289 34.39 10.54 12.35
C GLY A 289 34.55 10.54 10.82
N GLU A 290 34.58 9.36 10.21
CA GLU A 290 34.62 9.26 8.75
C GLU A 290 33.20 9.21 8.20
N LEU A 291 32.91 10.03 7.19
CA LEU A 291 31.63 10.05 6.47
C LEU A 291 31.55 8.87 5.48
N LEU A 292 30.46 8.13 5.52
CA LEU A 292 30.11 7.16 4.49
C LEU A 292 29.62 7.87 3.24
N LEU A 293 30.36 7.79 2.15
CA LEU A 293 29.99 8.28 0.83
C LEU A 293 29.45 7.15 -0.03
N GLN A 294 28.47 7.46 -0.89
CA GLN A 294 28.04 6.55 -1.94
C GLN A 294 28.30 7.13 -3.33
N GLN A 295 28.65 6.29 -4.28
CA GLN A 295 28.64 6.59 -5.69
C GLN A 295 27.31 6.15 -6.29
N ARG A 296 26.60 7.03 -6.94
CA ARG A 296 25.33 6.71 -7.60
C ARG A 296 25.57 5.68 -8.71
N ALA A 297 24.68 4.68 -8.83
CA ALA A 297 24.83 3.67 -9.87
C ALA A 297 24.83 4.30 -11.27
N ALA A 298 25.61 3.73 -12.19
CA ALA A 298 25.70 4.22 -13.57
C ALA A 298 24.38 4.13 -14.35
N SER A 299 23.45 3.28 -13.88
CA SER A 299 22.09 3.12 -14.43
C SER A 299 21.11 4.21 -14.01
N LYS A 300 21.48 5.10 -13.09
CA LYS A 300 20.59 6.18 -12.64
C LYS A 300 20.34 7.22 -13.73
N LYS A 301 19.09 7.68 -13.85
CA LYS A 301 18.68 8.72 -14.79
C LYS A 301 19.29 10.08 -14.43
N THR A 302 19.39 10.39 -13.13
CA THR A 302 19.92 11.66 -12.61
C THR A 302 21.27 11.44 -11.98
N TRP A 303 22.26 12.27 -12.33
CA TRP A 303 23.64 12.25 -11.79
C TRP A 303 24.26 10.84 -11.73
N PRO A 304 24.30 10.05 -12.83
CA PRO A 304 24.93 8.72 -12.83
C PRO A 304 26.44 8.82 -12.51
N GLY A 305 26.92 7.92 -11.67
CA GLY A 305 28.34 7.80 -11.31
C GLY A 305 28.89 8.90 -10.40
N VAL A 306 28.08 9.89 -9.99
CA VAL A 306 28.52 10.99 -9.11
C VAL A 306 28.61 10.49 -7.67
N TRP A 307 29.64 10.92 -6.94
CA TRP A 307 29.74 10.72 -5.50
C TRP A 307 28.83 11.67 -4.74
N SER A 308 28.23 11.20 -3.67
CA SER A 308 27.29 11.94 -2.85
C SER A 308 27.42 11.56 -1.37
N ASN A 309 26.67 12.22 -0.50
CA ASN A 309 26.47 11.85 0.90
C ASN A 309 25.97 10.39 1.02
N SER A 310 25.67 9.93 2.23
CA SER A 310 25.44 8.50 2.49
C SER A 310 24.20 7.94 1.84
N CYS A 311 23.10 8.68 1.83
CA CYS A 311 21.85 8.28 1.18
C CYS A 311 20.95 9.49 0.95
N CYS A 312 20.27 9.52 -0.21
CA CYS A 312 19.25 10.51 -0.53
C CYS A 312 18.00 9.80 -1.08
N GLY A 313 16.86 10.47 -1.02
CA GLY A 313 15.66 9.90 -1.61
C GLY A 313 14.43 10.78 -1.44
N HIS A 314 13.30 10.27 -1.91
CA HIS A 314 12.04 11.00 -1.91
C HIS A 314 11.10 10.49 -0.84
N VAL A 315 10.28 11.40 -0.32
CA VAL A 315 9.23 11.13 0.67
C VAL A 315 7.94 10.75 -0.06
N MET A 316 7.29 9.68 0.37
CA MET A 316 5.97 9.31 -0.16
C MET A 316 4.87 10.14 0.50
N LEU A 317 3.75 10.32 -0.19
CA LEU A 317 2.59 10.96 0.42
C LEU A 317 2.15 10.21 1.70
N HIS A 318 1.88 10.97 2.76
CA HIS A 318 1.54 10.47 4.10
C HIS A 318 2.66 9.69 4.83
N GLU A 319 3.89 9.79 4.36
CA GLU A 319 5.08 9.25 5.02
C GLU A 319 5.79 10.37 5.80
N LEU A 320 6.29 10.07 7.00
CA LEU A 320 7.18 11.00 7.71
C LEU A 320 8.57 10.97 7.05
N THR A 321 9.22 12.12 6.96
CA THR A 321 10.55 12.23 6.30
C THR A 321 11.58 11.29 6.93
N ILE A 322 11.59 11.14 8.26
CA ILE A 322 12.47 10.20 8.97
C ILE A 322 12.18 8.73 8.61
N ASP A 323 10.91 8.37 8.36
CA ASP A 323 10.55 7.00 7.97
C ASP A 323 10.96 6.73 6.51
N ALA A 324 10.86 7.74 5.64
CA ALA A 324 11.39 7.68 4.27
C ALA A 324 12.91 7.49 4.28
N ALA A 325 13.63 8.24 5.12
CA ALA A 325 15.05 8.12 5.32
C ALA A 325 15.46 6.70 5.76
N ARG A 326 14.81 6.14 6.78
CA ARG A 326 15.04 4.76 7.25
C ARG A 326 14.75 3.72 6.16
N ARG A 327 13.67 3.90 5.42
CA ARG A 327 13.26 2.99 4.32
C ARG A 327 14.32 2.96 3.22
N ARG A 328 14.80 4.13 2.78
CA ARG A 328 15.81 4.22 1.71
C ARG A 328 17.16 3.73 2.16
N LEU A 329 17.58 4.06 3.37
CA LEU A 329 18.84 3.59 3.96
C LEU A 329 18.90 2.05 4.00
N LYS A 330 17.80 1.42 4.42
CA LYS A 330 17.67 -0.05 4.37
C LYS A 330 17.73 -0.58 2.94
N TYR A 331 17.06 0.10 1.99
CA TYR A 331 16.99 -0.37 0.61
C TYR A 331 18.30 -0.18 -0.15
N GLU A 332 18.96 0.97 0.01
CA GLU A 332 20.18 1.31 -0.72
C GLU A 332 21.45 0.69 -0.10
N LEU A 333 21.54 0.67 1.23
CA LEU A 333 22.75 0.29 1.94
C LEU A 333 22.56 -0.90 2.90
N GLY A 334 21.36 -1.51 2.98
CA GLY A 334 21.08 -2.62 3.87
C GLY A 334 21.14 -2.28 5.36
N MET A 335 21.25 -0.99 5.72
CA MET A 335 21.46 -0.53 7.10
C MET A 335 20.12 -0.26 7.81
N THR A 336 20.01 -0.70 9.07
CA THR A 336 18.80 -0.56 9.90
C THR A 336 19.14 -0.25 11.35
N GLY A 337 18.17 0.28 12.11
CA GLY A 337 18.32 0.51 13.55
C GLY A 337 19.24 1.69 13.90
N ILE A 338 19.54 2.56 12.95
CA ILE A 338 20.41 3.73 13.16
C ILE A 338 19.55 4.86 13.71
N GLU A 339 20.01 5.45 14.82
CA GLU A 339 19.46 6.70 15.32
C GLU A 339 19.88 7.84 14.38
N MET A 340 18.92 8.65 13.96
CA MET A 340 19.14 9.78 13.06
C MET A 340 18.57 11.05 13.66
N PHE A 341 19.34 12.12 13.57
CA PHE A 341 19.03 13.45 14.04
C PHE A 341 18.78 14.37 12.86
N GLU A 342 17.65 15.06 12.83
CA GLU A 342 17.34 16.07 11.83
C GLU A 342 18.10 17.35 12.19
N ILE A 343 19.07 17.75 11.37
CA ILE A 343 19.94 18.90 11.64
C ILE A 343 19.55 20.11 10.80
N LEU A 344 19.28 19.92 9.51
CA LEU A 344 18.88 21.00 8.62
C LEU A 344 17.44 20.75 8.11
N PRO A 345 16.41 21.08 8.91
CA PRO A 345 15.02 20.77 8.55
C PRO A 345 14.50 21.55 7.34
N ASP A 346 15.02 22.74 7.11
CA ASP A 346 14.56 23.66 6.07
C ASP A 346 15.46 23.72 4.84
N PHE A 347 16.40 22.77 4.71
CA PHE A 347 17.32 22.78 3.57
C PHE A 347 16.55 22.58 2.27
N ARG A 348 16.94 23.38 1.26
CA ARG A 348 16.40 23.33 -0.09
C ARG A 348 17.53 23.55 -1.09
N TYR A 349 17.39 22.90 -2.22
CA TYR A 349 18.32 23.12 -3.32
C TYR A 349 17.64 23.01 -4.68
N ARG A 350 18.29 23.63 -5.67
CA ARG A 350 17.99 23.44 -7.07
C ARG A 350 19.30 23.22 -7.81
N ALA A 351 19.42 22.07 -8.46
CA ALA A 351 20.62 21.72 -9.24
C ALA A 351 20.22 21.30 -10.65
N GLU A 352 21.06 21.60 -11.64
CA GLU A 352 20.83 21.24 -13.03
C GLU A 352 22.06 20.53 -13.59
N LYS A 353 21.83 19.44 -14.31
CA LYS A 353 22.86 18.71 -15.05
C LYS A 353 22.25 18.02 -16.26
N ASP A 354 22.89 18.17 -17.42
CA ASP A 354 22.50 17.50 -18.68
C ASP A 354 21.02 17.75 -19.06
N GLY A 355 20.49 18.96 -18.76
CA GLY A 355 19.10 19.35 -19.02
C GLY A 355 18.08 18.73 -18.06
N ILE A 356 18.51 18.13 -16.96
CA ILE A 356 17.67 17.61 -15.90
C ILE A 356 17.83 18.47 -14.65
N VAL A 357 16.74 18.89 -14.06
CA VAL A 357 16.68 19.70 -12.83
C VAL A 357 16.22 18.83 -11.67
N GLU A 358 16.93 18.91 -10.54
CA GLU A 358 16.46 18.56 -9.20
C GLU A 358 16.04 19.86 -8.49
N ASN A 359 14.88 19.86 -7.83
CA ASN A 359 14.31 21.04 -7.15
C ASN A 359 13.56 20.53 -5.91
N GLU A 360 14.21 20.57 -4.75
CA GLU A 360 13.79 19.80 -3.59
C GLU A 360 13.70 20.63 -2.30
N ILE A 361 12.67 20.35 -1.48
CA ILE A 361 12.73 20.55 -0.03
C ILE A 361 13.31 19.25 0.54
N CYS A 362 14.50 19.34 1.13
CA CYS A 362 15.35 18.20 1.39
C CYS A 362 15.95 18.23 2.82
N PRO A 363 15.16 18.02 3.90
CA PRO A 363 15.69 17.94 5.25
C PRO A 363 16.87 17.01 5.36
N VAL A 364 17.91 17.45 6.11
CA VAL A 364 19.17 16.72 6.24
C VAL A 364 19.23 16.03 7.60
N PHE A 365 19.46 14.73 7.57
CA PHE A 365 19.64 13.89 8.75
C PHE A 365 21.10 13.49 8.91
N VAL A 366 21.54 13.43 10.16
CA VAL A 366 22.86 12.91 10.56
C VAL A 366 22.67 11.67 11.42
N GLY A 367 23.46 10.64 11.21
CA GLY A 367 23.45 9.43 12.02
C GLY A 367 24.86 8.87 12.24
N PHE A 368 25.00 7.99 13.23
CA PHE A 368 26.29 7.40 13.62
C PHE A 368 26.17 5.88 13.67
N SER A 369 27.10 5.18 12.99
CA SER A 369 27.09 3.71 12.96
C SER A 369 28.38 3.13 12.41
N ASP A 370 28.89 2.10 13.06
CA ASP A 370 30.01 1.27 12.57
C ASP A 370 29.54 0.06 11.75
N THR A 371 28.22 -0.05 11.51
CA THR A 371 27.66 -1.13 10.68
C THR A 371 28.15 -0.97 9.24
N LYS A 372 28.70 -2.04 8.68
CA LYS A 372 29.15 -2.02 7.28
C LYS A 372 27.94 -1.99 6.33
N PRO A 373 27.96 -1.10 5.32
CA PRO A 373 26.90 -1.06 4.31
C PRO A 373 26.92 -2.34 3.44
N ILE A 374 25.72 -2.75 3.01
CA ILE A 374 25.51 -3.77 1.99
C ILE A 374 24.81 -3.08 0.81
N PRO A 375 25.59 -2.52 -0.14
CA PRO A 375 25.02 -1.70 -1.23
C PRO A 375 24.11 -2.51 -2.15
N ASN A 376 22.96 -1.93 -2.49
CA ASN A 376 22.12 -2.41 -3.58
C ASN A 376 22.71 -1.94 -4.93
N PRO A 377 23.17 -2.81 -5.81
CA PRO A 377 23.84 -2.42 -7.06
C PRO A 377 22.94 -1.65 -8.04
N ASP A 378 21.62 -1.77 -7.93
CA ASP A 378 20.68 -1.00 -8.76
C ASP A 378 20.64 0.49 -8.38
N GLU A 379 21.12 0.84 -7.18
CA GLU A 379 21.10 2.19 -6.64
C GLU A 379 22.49 2.78 -6.42
N VAL A 380 23.44 1.94 -5.95
CA VAL A 380 24.76 2.33 -5.46
C VAL A 380 25.84 1.57 -6.21
N GLY A 381 26.68 2.29 -6.94
CA GLY A 381 27.82 1.71 -7.67
C GLY A 381 29.01 1.37 -6.78
N ALA A 382 29.30 2.20 -5.76
CA ALA A 382 30.36 2.00 -4.80
C ALA A 382 30.10 2.76 -3.49
N THR A 383 30.78 2.37 -2.42
CA THR A 383 30.82 3.11 -1.15
C THR A 383 32.24 3.26 -0.66
N LYS A 384 32.54 4.34 0.04
CA LYS A 384 33.83 4.56 0.74
C LYS A 384 33.63 5.41 1.99
N TYR A 385 34.51 5.26 2.96
CA TYR A 385 34.62 6.18 4.09
C TYR A 385 35.67 7.24 3.78
N MET A 386 35.42 8.48 4.21
CA MET A 386 36.33 9.62 4.06
C MET A 386 36.28 10.46 5.34
N ALA A 387 37.42 10.88 5.86
CA ALA A 387 37.47 11.77 7.00
C ALA A 387 36.69 13.05 6.74
N TRP A 388 35.92 13.53 7.73
CA TRP A 388 35.04 14.71 7.54
C TRP A 388 35.81 15.93 7.05
N SER A 389 37.00 16.20 7.62
CA SER A 389 37.90 17.30 7.20
C SER A 389 38.36 17.17 5.75
N GLU A 390 38.63 15.96 5.29
CA GLU A 390 39.01 15.70 3.90
C GLU A 390 37.80 15.90 2.96
N PHE A 391 36.61 15.42 3.37
CA PHE A 391 35.39 15.63 2.60
C PHE A 391 35.08 17.11 2.41
N LEU A 392 35.20 17.93 3.44
CA LEU A 392 35.01 19.38 3.35
C LEU A 392 35.95 20.05 2.34
N ILE A 393 37.18 19.56 2.22
CA ILE A 393 38.13 20.08 1.21
C ILE A 393 37.68 19.71 -0.19
N VAL A 394 37.32 18.44 -0.41
CA VAL A 394 36.83 17.95 -1.72
C VAL A 394 35.49 18.58 -2.10
N ALA A 395 34.58 18.77 -1.14
CA ALA A 395 33.29 19.39 -1.37
C ALA A 395 33.37 20.86 -1.79
N ARG A 396 34.41 21.60 -1.36
CA ARG A 396 34.66 23.00 -1.78
C ARG A 396 35.17 23.12 -3.22
N ASP A 397 35.75 22.03 -3.76
CA ASP A 397 36.22 22.01 -5.15
C ASP A 397 35.06 21.63 -6.09
N PRO A 398 34.60 22.52 -7.00
CA PRO A 398 33.57 22.19 -7.97
C PRO A 398 33.93 21.02 -8.90
N SER A 399 35.22 20.76 -9.10
CA SER A 399 35.73 19.63 -9.89
C SER A 399 35.89 18.33 -9.10
N GLY A 400 35.64 18.34 -7.78
CA GLY A 400 35.83 17.23 -6.86
C GLY A 400 34.88 16.03 -7.06
N GLY A 401 33.98 16.10 -8.03
CA GLY A 401 33.07 14.99 -8.39
C GLY A 401 32.01 14.68 -7.35
N ILE A 402 31.75 15.59 -6.41
CA ILE A 402 30.69 15.49 -5.38
C ILE A 402 29.41 16.18 -5.90
N SER A 403 28.26 15.61 -5.57
CA SER A 403 26.96 16.18 -5.93
C SER A 403 26.75 17.59 -5.39
N PRO A 404 26.05 18.49 -6.12
CA PRO A 404 25.86 19.88 -5.68
C PRO A 404 25.23 19.98 -4.29
N TRP A 405 24.15 19.21 -4.04
CA TRP A 405 23.46 19.23 -2.74
C TRP A 405 24.36 18.79 -1.59
N ALA A 406 25.12 17.69 -1.73
CA ALA A 406 26.01 17.22 -0.67
C ALA A 406 27.13 18.22 -0.33
N ARG A 407 27.51 19.07 -1.27
CA ARG A 407 28.47 20.16 -1.06
C ARG A 407 27.85 21.30 -0.24
N GLU A 408 26.67 21.77 -0.62
CA GLU A 408 25.93 22.81 0.08
C GLU A 408 25.53 22.36 1.50
N GLU A 409 25.04 21.11 1.63
CA GLU A 409 24.70 20.48 2.91
C GLU A 409 25.90 20.40 3.85
N ALA A 410 27.09 20.01 3.33
CA ALA A 410 28.30 19.89 4.13
C ALA A 410 28.78 21.23 4.72
N GLU A 411 28.69 22.31 3.95
CA GLU A 411 29.05 23.66 4.44
C GLU A 411 28.09 24.13 5.56
N LEU A 412 26.78 23.86 5.39
CA LEU A 412 25.78 24.20 6.40
C LEU A 412 25.92 23.34 7.65
N LEU A 413 26.15 22.02 7.51
CA LEU A 413 26.40 21.13 8.64
C LEU A 413 27.64 21.55 9.43
N GLU A 414 28.76 21.89 8.74
CA GLU A 414 29.97 22.34 9.41
C GLU A 414 29.77 23.65 10.19
N ALA A 415 28.83 24.50 9.76
CA ALA A 415 28.50 25.74 10.47
C ALA A 415 27.52 25.49 11.64
N ASP A 416 26.77 24.39 11.66
CA ASP A 416 25.69 24.13 12.60
C ASP A 416 26.21 23.67 13.99
N PRO A 417 25.80 24.31 15.10
CA PRO A 417 26.25 23.96 16.44
C PRO A 417 25.77 22.58 16.91
N ASP A 418 24.55 22.17 16.57
CA ASP A 418 23.96 20.92 16.99
C ASP A 418 24.66 19.75 16.29
N PHE A 419 24.95 19.90 15.00
CA PHE A 419 25.80 18.96 14.29
C PHE A 419 27.15 18.77 14.96
N ARG A 420 27.86 19.86 15.24
CA ARG A 420 29.19 19.81 15.88
C ARG A 420 29.16 19.13 17.24
N GLN A 421 28.15 19.42 18.06
CA GLN A 421 27.98 18.79 19.35
C GLN A 421 27.78 17.27 19.20
N LYS A 422 26.86 16.85 18.32
CA LYS A 422 26.59 15.42 18.07
C LYS A 422 27.81 14.70 17.45
N TYR A 423 28.47 15.32 16.49
CA TYR A 423 29.66 14.77 15.86
C TYR A 423 30.79 14.51 16.88
N VAL A 424 31.09 15.50 17.72
CA VAL A 424 32.09 15.36 18.79
C VAL A 424 31.72 14.31 19.81
N SER A 425 30.42 14.21 20.20
CA SER A 425 29.97 13.24 21.21
C SER A 425 30.00 11.80 20.73
N HIS A 426 29.83 11.54 19.44
CA HIS A 426 29.75 10.18 18.86
C HIS A 426 31.07 9.70 18.21
N THR A 427 32.06 10.61 17.97
CA THR A 427 33.32 10.28 17.28
C THR A 427 34.56 10.33 18.18
N ARG A 428 34.37 10.66 19.46
CA ARG A 428 35.43 10.57 20.46
C ARG A 428 35.30 9.26 21.23
N SER A 429 35.99 8.25 20.80
CA SER A 429 36.32 7.06 21.59
C SER A 429 37.83 6.79 21.57
#